data_68a29f8ea30831d13b4d8ff829dc1362
#
_entry.id   68a29f8ea30831d13b4d8ff829dc1362
#
_cell.length_a   1.000
_cell.length_b   1.000
_cell.length_c   1.000
_cell.angle_alpha   90.00
_cell.angle_beta   90.00
_cell.angle_gamma   90.00
#
_symmetry.space_group_name_H-M   'P 1'
#
loop_
_entity.id
_entity.type
_entity.pdbx_description
1 polymer ?
#
loop_
_entity_poly.entity_id
_entity_poly.type
_entity_poly.pdbx_seq_one_letter_code
_entity_poly.pdbx_strand_id
1 'polypeptide(L)'
;MVEKHVTVDALRGKVIDCHSHVGISLKNYACLEYPYAQTIEGLYYRQRAGGVDVNIVFPASGSLFFDPAYFEKGEMRPATNPLSPTPYAIENEMMMLEVFEFNPELKERFLPFVMVDPGRDIAGQLDRLGELEKRFAVYGVKIAPVDCQSKITSLLDEGRGLVDYAGERDLPLLLHTTADPLEQYSNAADCFRVIEQNPHLRFCLAHCIGFHAESLQRADEMPNVWVDSSALKIQAQCALENNRIVAAEEDRFEADYSDHTRILGALTARYPDTIMWGTDSPWYTFICRRKQGEGTFLEFRLKAHYEDEVAALDSLPPGARVRACNTNVLKFLFGT
;
A
#
# COMPACT_ATOMS: atom_id res chain seq x y z
N MET A 1 4.44 16.40 18.02
CA MET A 1 4.77 15.07 17.45
C MET A 1 5.80 14.38 18.32
N VAL A 2 5.63 13.09 18.51
CA VAL A 2 6.65 12.22 19.14
C VAL A 2 7.79 12.02 18.13
N GLU A 3 9.04 12.01 18.62
CA GLU A 3 10.22 11.76 17.78
C GLU A 3 10.17 10.35 17.16
N LYS A 4 10.62 10.22 15.90
CA LYS A 4 10.69 8.93 15.22
C LYS A 4 11.64 7.99 15.99
N HIS A 5 11.15 6.82 16.37
CA HIS A 5 11.93 5.85 17.22
C HIS A 5 12.98 5.08 16.41
N VAL A 6 12.92 5.10 15.07
CA VAL A 6 13.90 4.47 14.18
C VAL A 6 14.52 5.56 13.30
N THR A 7 15.84 5.61 13.27
CA THR A 7 16.62 6.58 12.48
C THR A 7 17.06 5.98 11.14
N VAL A 8 17.45 6.84 10.20
CA VAL A 8 18.02 6.41 8.90
C VAL A 8 19.22 5.47 9.12
N ASP A 9 20.12 5.82 10.05
CA ASP A 9 21.33 5.01 10.30
C ASP A 9 21.00 3.63 10.84
N ALA A 10 19.97 3.50 11.67
CA ALA A 10 19.50 2.20 12.18
C ALA A 10 18.91 1.30 11.06
N LEU A 11 18.46 1.90 9.97
CA LEU A 11 17.86 1.21 8.83
C LEU A 11 18.88 0.86 7.72
N ARG A 12 20.08 1.45 7.72
CA ARG A 12 21.09 1.17 6.70
C ARG A 12 21.46 -0.31 6.68
N GLY A 13 21.42 -0.90 5.48
CA GLY A 13 21.74 -2.32 5.27
C GLY A 13 20.67 -3.30 5.75
N LYS A 14 19.53 -2.82 6.25
CA LYS A 14 18.40 -3.66 6.61
C LYS A 14 17.59 -4.06 5.39
N VAL A 15 16.96 -5.23 5.44
CA VAL A 15 15.94 -5.63 4.47
C VAL A 15 14.61 -5.04 4.93
N ILE A 16 14.09 -4.09 4.15
CA ILE A 16 12.86 -3.37 4.45
C ILE A 16 11.78 -3.80 3.46
N ASP A 17 10.69 -4.36 3.98
CA ASP A 17 9.45 -4.56 3.24
C ASP A 17 8.67 -3.24 3.25
N CYS A 18 8.49 -2.61 2.09
CA CYS A 18 7.90 -1.29 2.02
C CYS A 18 6.36 -1.28 1.97
N HIS A 19 5.70 -2.47 2.03
CA HIS A 19 4.25 -2.54 1.86
C HIS A 19 3.66 -3.75 2.60
N SER A 20 3.11 -3.51 3.80
CA SER A 20 2.43 -4.54 4.59
C SER A 20 1.23 -3.97 5.33
N HIS A 21 0.17 -4.77 5.44
CA HIS A 21 -1.05 -4.39 6.16
C HIS A 21 -1.21 -5.17 7.47
N VAL A 22 -1.81 -4.51 8.47
CA VAL A 22 -2.17 -5.15 9.75
C VAL A 22 -3.58 -4.73 10.18
N GLY A 23 -4.16 -5.47 11.12
CA GLY A 23 -5.52 -5.27 11.58
C GLY A 23 -6.53 -6.15 10.83
N ILE A 24 -7.78 -5.71 10.78
CA ILE A 24 -8.88 -6.46 10.17
C ILE A 24 -9.50 -5.68 9.01
N SER A 25 -10.02 -6.42 8.03
CA SER A 25 -10.98 -5.92 7.05
C SER A 25 -12.36 -6.51 7.36
N LEU A 26 -13.21 -5.73 8.00
CA LEU A 26 -14.60 -6.15 8.28
C LEU A 26 -15.35 -6.44 6.98
N LYS A 27 -15.10 -5.67 5.92
CA LYS A 27 -15.67 -5.90 4.59
C LYS A 27 -15.29 -7.26 4.04
N ASN A 28 -13.99 -7.59 4.03
CA ASN A 28 -13.54 -8.89 3.51
C ASN A 28 -14.14 -10.05 4.32
N TYR A 29 -14.16 -9.93 5.65
CA TYR A 29 -14.78 -10.92 6.52
C TYR A 29 -16.27 -11.10 6.23
N ALA A 30 -17.03 -10.00 6.14
CA ALA A 30 -18.46 -10.03 5.86
C ALA A 30 -18.80 -10.56 4.46
N CYS A 31 -17.95 -10.27 3.47
CA CYS A 31 -18.12 -10.71 2.08
C CYS A 31 -17.47 -12.07 1.77
N LEU A 32 -16.94 -12.77 2.77
CA LEU A 32 -16.22 -14.05 2.60
C LEU A 32 -15.03 -13.93 1.63
N GLU A 33 -14.32 -12.82 1.69
CA GLU A 33 -13.09 -12.57 0.94
C GLU A 33 -11.87 -12.86 1.83
N TYR A 34 -10.83 -13.44 1.26
CA TYR A 34 -9.60 -13.77 1.96
C TYR A 34 -8.40 -13.07 1.30
N PRO A 35 -7.46 -12.55 2.08
CA PRO A 35 -7.37 -12.51 3.54
C PRO A 35 -8.27 -11.42 4.15
N TYR A 36 -8.52 -11.51 5.46
CA TYR A 36 -9.34 -10.54 6.17
C TYR A 36 -8.71 -10.02 7.47
N ALA A 37 -7.59 -10.57 7.91
CA ALA A 37 -6.89 -10.12 9.11
C ALA A 37 -5.41 -10.49 9.11
N GLN A 38 -4.61 -9.64 9.75
CA GLN A 38 -3.23 -9.91 10.13
C GLN A 38 -2.86 -9.06 11.35
N THR A 39 -2.22 -9.66 12.37
CA THR A 39 -1.68 -8.95 13.53
C THR A 39 -0.21 -8.59 13.32
N ILE A 40 0.30 -7.63 14.10
CA ILE A 40 1.74 -7.29 14.14
C ILE A 40 2.57 -8.53 14.51
N GLU A 41 2.13 -9.33 15.49
CA GLU A 41 2.82 -10.56 15.87
C GLU A 41 2.86 -11.59 14.72
N GLY A 42 1.73 -11.78 14.04
CA GLY A 42 1.65 -12.69 12.89
C GLY A 42 2.57 -12.25 11.74
N LEU A 43 2.63 -10.95 11.45
CA LEU A 43 3.54 -10.38 10.46
C LEU A 43 5.00 -10.57 10.90
N TYR A 44 5.32 -10.35 12.18
CA TYR A 44 6.67 -10.55 12.71
C TYR A 44 7.20 -11.97 12.50
N TYR A 45 6.39 -12.99 12.70
CA TYR A 45 6.81 -14.37 12.46
C TYR A 45 7.12 -14.63 10.97
N ARG A 46 6.32 -14.10 10.05
CA ARG A 46 6.60 -14.17 8.61
C ARG A 46 7.86 -13.42 8.23
N GLN A 47 8.01 -12.19 8.72
CA GLN A 47 9.18 -11.34 8.57
C GLN A 47 10.45 -12.08 8.99
N ARG A 48 10.44 -12.69 10.17
CA ARG A 48 11.56 -13.47 10.70
C ARG A 48 11.92 -14.66 9.83
N ALA A 49 10.91 -15.42 9.39
CA ALA A 49 11.10 -16.58 8.51
C ALA A 49 11.68 -16.18 7.15
N GLY A 50 11.27 -15.04 6.61
CA GLY A 50 11.71 -14.51 5.32
C GLY A 50 13.01 -13.69 5.36
N GLY A 51 13.67 -13.54 6.54
CA GLY A 51 14.89 -12.74 6.65
C GLY A 51 14.68 -11.24 6.42
N VAL A 52 13.47 -10.74 6.65
CA VAL A 52 13.12 -9.31 6.57
C VAL A 52 13.36 -8.67 7.95
N ASP A 53 13.99 -7.51 7.97
CA ASP A 53 14.35 -6.81 9.21
C ASP A 53 13.27 -5.86 9.69
N VAL A 54 12.64 -5.12 8.77
CA VAL A 54 11.70 -4.03 9.06
C VAL A 54 10.56 -4.01 8.04
N ASN A 55 9.35 -3.67 8.49
CA ASN A 55 8.19 -3.49 7.61
C ASN A 55 7.62 -2.06 7.74
N ILE A 56 7.31 -1.43 6.62
CA ILE A 56 6.34 -0.35 6.59
C ILE A 56 4.96 -1.00 6.73
N VAL A 57 4.20 -0.57 7.74
CA VAL A 57 2.89 -1.15 8.06
C VAL A 57 1.81 -0.09 8.09
N PHE A 58 0.62 -0.47 7.64
CA PHE A 58 -0.57 0.36 7.68
C PHE A 58 -1.83 -0.50 7.88
N PRO A 59 -2.96 0.09 8.28
CA PRO A 59 -4.20 -0.64 8.49
C PRO A 59 -4.63 -1.48 7.28
N ALA A 60 -5.36 -2.56 7.56
CA ALA A 60 -5.86 -3.46 6.53
C ALA A 60 -6.94 -2.80 5.64
N SER A 61 -7.86 -2.05 6.24
CA SER A 61 -8.90 -1.32 5.52
C SER A 61 -9.60 -0.32 6.47
N GLY A 62 -10.33 0.65 5.91
CA GLY A 62 -11.13 1.62 6.67
C GLY A 62 -12.60 1.21 6.83
N SER A 63 -12.88 -0.08 7.00
CA SER A 63 -14.25 -0.61 6.93
C SER A 63 -15.14 -0.27 8.13
N LEU A 64 -14.57 0.15 9.27
CA LEU A 64 -15.33 0.45 10.50
C LEU A 64 -16.12 1.78 10.45
N PHE A 65 -15.85 2.62 9.47
CA PHE A 65 -16.60 3.85 9.22
C PHE A 65 -17.86 3.60 8.38
N PHE A 66 -17.88 2.51 7.62
CA PHE A 66 -18.93 2.23 6.64
C PHE A 66 -19.99 1.26 7.17
N ASP A 67 -21.17 1.29 6.54
CA ASP A 67 -22.31 0.44 6.88
C ASP A 67 -22.15 -0.96 6.23
N PRO A 68 -22.00 -2.02 7.04
CA PRO A 68 -21.82 -3.39 6.54
C PRO A 68 -22.96 -3.89 5.64
N ALA A 69 -24.18 -3.34 5.78
CA ALA A 69 -25.33 -3.72 4.96
C ALA A 69 -25.15 -3.44 3.45
N TYR A 70 -24.13 -2.64 3.09
CA TYR A 70 -23.83 -2.29 1.70
C TYR A 70 -22.59 -3.01 1.14
N PHE A 71 -21.81 -3.71 1.96
CA PHE A 71 -20.57 -4.35 1.51
C PHE A 71 -20.80 -5.39 0.40
N GLU A 72 -21.83 -6.26 0.55
CA GLU A 72 -22.16 -7.27 -0.48
C GLU A 72 -22.62 -6.64 -1.80
N LYS A 73 -23.05 -5.37 -1.78
CA LYS A 73 -23.39 -4.61 -2.99
C LYS A 73 -22.17 -3.95 -3.63
N GLY A 74 -20.99 -4.06 -2.99
CA GLY A 74 -19.78 -3.40 -3.42
C GLY A 74 -19.78 -1.90 -3.19
N GLU A 75 -20.56 -1.40 -2.20
CA GLU A 75 -20.71 0.02 -1.94
C GLU A 75 -20.13 0.37 -0.56
N MET A 76 -19.37 1.46 -0.49
CA MET A 76 -18.81 2.00 0.75
C MET A 76 -19.62 3.24 1.17
N ARG A 77 -20.72 3.00 1.87
CA ARG A 77 -21.60 4.06 2.40
C ARG A 77 -21.29 4.31 3.87
N PRO A 78 -21.09 5.56 4.29
CA PRO A 78 -20.94 5.89 5.71
C PRO A 78 -22.11 5.35 6.53
N ALA A 79 -21.81 4.72 7.68
CA ALA A 79 -22.84 4.26 8.60
C ALA A 79 -23.51 5.44 9.34
N THR A 80 -24.77 5.29 9.71
CA THR A 80 -25.46 6.29 10.55
C THR A 80 -24.82 6.39 11.94
N ASN A 81 -24.38 5.26 12.49
CA ASN A 81 -23.64 5.18 13.75
C ASN A 81 -22.39 4.33 13.51
N PRO A 82 -21.32 4.90 12.94
CA PRO A 82 -20.11 4.14 12.61
C PRO A 82 -19.37 3.72 13.88
N LEU A 83 -18.65 2.58 13.80
CA LEU A 83 -17.75 2.15 14.86
C LEU A 83 -16.53 3.08 14.94
N SER A 84 -15.98 3.47 13.79
CA SER A 84 -14.92 4.49 13.72
C SER A 84 -15.57 5.87 13.55
N PRO A 85 -15.28 6.86 14.42
CA PRO A 85 -15.93 8.18 14.39
C PRO A 85 -15.65 8.97 13.10
N THR A 86 -14.54 8.73 12.46
CA THR A 86 -14.12 9.26 11.16
C THR A 86 -13.38 8.15 10.40
N PRO A 87 -13.19 8.24 9.06
CA PRO A 87 -12.45 7.21 8.32
C PRO A 87 -11.10 6.89 8.96
N TYR A 88 -10.79 5.60 9.10
CA TYR A 88 -9.53 5.07 9.61
C TYR A 88 -9.14 5.43 11.05
N ALA A 89 -9.95 6.14 11.83
CA ALA A 89 -9.55 6.57 13.18
C ALA A 89 -9.24 5.40 14.11
N ILE A 90 -10.13 4.41 14.18
CA ILE A 90 -9.96 3.22 15.03
C ILE A 90 -8.85 2.31 14.46
N GLU A 91 -8.84 2.11 13.16
CA GLU A 91 -7.86 1.25 12.50
C GLU A 91 -6.43 1.77 12.68
N ASN A 92 -6.22 3.08 12.50
CA ASN A 92 -4.92 3.71 12.78
C ASN A 92 -4.54 3.59 14.26
N GLU A 93 -5.47 3.86 15.19
CA GLU A 93 -5.19 3.75 16.63
C GLU A 93 -4.86 2.31 17.01
N MET A 94 -5.61 1.32 16.55
CA MET A 94 -5.35 -0.10 16.85
C MET A 94 -3.98 -0.56 16.34
N MET A 95 -3.60 -0.18 15.11
CA MET A 95 -2.26 -0.48 14.60
C MET A 95 -1.16 0.13 15.49
N MET A 96 -1.33 1.40 15.91
CA MET A 96 -0.36 2.06 16.78
C MET A 96 -0.28 1.38 18.14
N LEU A 97 -1.42 0.98 18.74
CA LEU A 97 -1.45 0.22 19.98
C LEU A 97 -0.74 -1.13 19.84
N GLU A 98 -0.97 -1.87 18.75
CA GLU A 98 -0.28 -3.14 18.50
C GLU A 98 1.23 -2.96 18.41
N VAL A 99 1.71 -1.91 17.72
CA VAL A 99 3.15 -1.66 17.52
C VAL A 99 3.81 -1.16 18.81
N PHE A 100 3.20 -0.20 19.50
CA PHE A 100 3.89 0.56 20.55
C PHE A 100 3.54 0.12 21.98
N GLU A 101 2.34 -0.41 22.20
CA GLU A 101 1.88 -0.75 23.56
C GLU A 101 1.69 -2.24 23.78
N PHE A 102 1.19 -3.00 22.77
CA PHE A 102 0.96 -4.44 22.95
C PHE A 102 2.22 -5.27 22.67
N ASN A 103 3.07 -4.82 21.72
CA ASN A 103 4.33 -5.49 21.36
C ASN A 103 5.51 -4.50 21.38
N PRO A 104 5.77 -3.79 22.51
CA PRO A 104 6.77 -2.72 22.56
C PRO A 104 8.20 -3.18 22.24
N GLU A 105 8.50 -4.48 22.42
CA GLU A 105 9.78 -5.11 22.08
C GLU A 105 9.98 -5.25 20.56
N LEU A 106 8.90 -5.16 19.76
CA LEU A 106 8.93 -5.27 18.30
C LEU A 106 8.90 -3.91 17.60
N LYS A 107 8.69 -2.81 18.32
CA LYS A 107 8.45 -1.48 17.73
C LYS A 107 9.51 -1.03 16.71
N GLU A 108 10.78 -1.37 16.90
CA GLU A 108 11.87 -1.01 15.99
C GLU A 108 11.84 -1.78 14.65
N ARG A 109 10.95 -2.77 14.53
CA ARG A 109 10.76 -3.56 13.33
C ARG A 109 9.61 -3.07 12.45
N PHE A 110 8.90 -2.04 12.89
CA PHE A 110 7.72 -1.53 12.20
C PHE A 110 7.77 -0.01 12.05
N LEU A 111 7.47 0.46 10.85
CA LEU A 111 7.39 1.87 10.51
C LEU A 111 5.92 2.19 10.15
N PRO A 112 5.10 2.63 11.11
CA PRO A 112 3.68 2.85 10.87
C PRO A 112 3.39 4.01 9.93
N PHE A 113 2.62 3.75 8.87
CA PHE A 113 1.96 4.73 8.04
C PHE A 113 0.49 4.80 8.44
N VAL A 114 -0.02 6.00 8.61
CA VAL A 114 -1.47 6.18 8.83
C VAL A 114 -2.22 6.07 7.51
N MET A 115 -3.43 5.50 7.55
CA MET A 115 -4.33 5.53 6.39
C MET A 115 -5.35 6.65 6.50
N VAL A 116 -5.75 7.18 5.35
CA VAL A 116 -6.74 8.26 5.25
C VAL A 116 -7.68 8.06 4.05
N ASP A 117 -8.89 8.60 4.14
CA ASP A 117 -9.85 8.72 3.05
C ASP A 117 -9.72 10.13 2.42
N PRO A 118 -9.35 10.24 1.13
CA PRO A 118 -9.08 11.53 0.52
C PRO A 118 -10.31 12.41 0.30
N GLY A 119 -11.54 11.88 0.42
CA GLY A 119 -12.76 12.60 0.06
C GLY A 119 -13.82 12.70 1.16
N ARG A 120 -13.55 12.23 2.40
CA ARG A 120 -14.56 12.25 3.46
C ARG A 120 -14.00 12.77 4.77
N ASP A 121 -14.76 13.62 5.46
CA ASP A 121 -14.49 14.10 6.83
C ASP A 121 -13.00 14.44 7.08
N ILE A 122 -12.45 15.27 6.22
CA ILE A 122 -11.02 15.64 6.27
C ILE A 122 -10.65 16.28 7.63
N ALA A 123 -11.51 17.17 8.14
CA ALA A 123 -11.26 17.83 9.41
C ALA A 123 -11.23 16.83 10.58
N GLY A 124 -12.19 15.90 10.64
CA GLY A 124 -12.22 14.86 11.68
C GLY A 124 -11.01 13.94 11.60
N GLN A 125 -10.58 13.55 10.39
CA GLN A 125 -9.37 12.76 10.21
C GLN A 125 -8.12 13.50 10.72
N LEU A 126 -7.93 14.79 10.35
CA LEU A 126 -6.80 15.61 10.79
C LEU A 126 -6.77 15.77 12.31
N ASP A 127 -7.92 16.00 12.95
CA ASP A 127 -8.02 16.07 14.41
C ASP A 127 -7.55 14.76 15.06
N ARG A 128 -8.00 13.60 14.55
CA ARG A 128 -7.59 12.29 15.07
C ARG A 128 -6.11 12.01 14.85
N LEU A 129 -5.58 12.34 13.68
CA LEU A 129 -4.13 12.23 13.40
C LEU A 129 -3.32 13.11 14.34
N GLY A 130 -3.77 14.34 14.62
CA GLY A 130 -3.14 15.24 15.57
C GLY A 130 -3.09 14.67 17.00
N GLU A 131 -4.17 13.98 17.46
CA GLU A 131 -4.14 13.29 18.75
C GLU A 131 -3.23 12.05 18.74
N LEU A 132 -3.22 11.29 17.67
CA LEU A 132 -2.38 10.11 17.51
C LEU A 132 -0.88 10.46 17.59
N GLU A 133 -0.47 11.53 16.91
CA GLU A 133 0.93 12.02 16.89
C GLU A 133 1.45 12.52 18.24
N LYS A 134 0.57 12.82 19.19
CA LYS A 134 1.00 13.15 20.56
C LYS A 134 1.51 11.93 21.34
N ARG A 135 1.14 10.73 20.88
CA ARG A 135 1.45 9.45 21.54
C ARG A 135 2.43 8.60 20.75
N PHE A 136 2.36 8.61 19.43
CA PHE A 136 3.03 7.66 18.55
C PHE A 136 3.76 8.34 17.39
N ALA A 137 4.86 7.72 16.95
CA ALA A 137 5.59 8.18 15.78
C ALA A 137 4.92 7.71 14.48
N VAL A 138 4.71 8.63 13.53
CA VAL A 138 4.18 8.38 12.18
C VAL A 138 5.32 8.49 11.17
N TYR A 139 5.41 7.53 10.23
CA TYR A 139 6.47 7.50 9.21
C TYR A 139 5.99 7.88 7.81
N GLY A 140 4.70 7.86 7.55
CA GLY A 140 4.12 8.24 6.26
C GLY A 140 2.60 8.11 6.24
N VAL A 141 2.02 8.32 5.06
CA VAL A 141 0.59 8.25 4.81
C VAL A 141 0.32 7.22 3.70
N LYS A 142 -0.59 6.28 3.93
CA LYS A 142 -1.11 5.36 2.92
C LYS A 142 -2.50 5.81 2.48
N ILE A 143 -2.75 5.82 1.18
CA ILE A 143 -4.07 6.12 0.61
C ILE A 143 -4.47 4.97 -0.30
N ALA A 144 -5.62 4.35 0.00
CA ALA A 144 -6.23 3.28 -0.79
C ALA A 144 -7.62 3.73 -1.28
N PRO A 145 -7.70 4.54 -2.34
CA PRO A 145 -8.95 5.15 -2.80
C PRO A 145 -10.02 4.14 -3.18
N VAL A 146 -9.63 3.00 -3.74
CA VAL A 146 -10.55 1.91 -4.12
C VAL A 146 -11.24 1.28 -2.91
N ASP A 147 -10.58 1.22 -1.76
CA ASP A 147 -11.13 0.61 -0.53
C ASP A 147 -12.19 1.48 0.10
N CYS A 148 -12.04 2.79 0.04
CA CYS A 148 -13.01 3.75 0.57
C CYS A 148 -13.93 4.33 -0.50
N GLN A 149 -13.70 4.04 -1.78
CA GLN A 149 -14.45 4.60 -2.92
C GLN A 149 -14.47 6.13 -2.92
N SER A 150 -13.30 6.73 -2.66
CA SER A 150 -13.03 8.17 -2.81
C SER A 150 -12.01 8.38 -3.90
N LYS A 151 -12.21 9.38 -4.75
CA LYS A 151 -11.26 9.65 -5.84
C LYS A 151 -9.94 10.18 -5.29
N ILE A 152 -8.82 9.70 -5.81
CA ILE A 152 -7.50 10.21 -5.44
C ILE A 152 -7.37 11.71 -5.76
N THR A 153 -8.06 12.19 -6.79
CA THR A 153 -8.09 13.62 -7.16
C THR A 153 -8.75 14.52 -6.13
N SER A 154 -9.52 13.98 -5.17
CA SER A 154 -10.02 14.75 -4.02
C SER A 154 -8.89 15.42 -3.22
N LEU A 155 -7.67 14.87 -3.27
CA LEU A 155 -6.48 15.50 -2.68
C LEU A 155 -6.12 16.86 -3.29
N LEU A 156 -6.65 17.19 -4.45
CA LEU A 156 -6.45 18.49 -5.12
C LEU A 156 -7.46 19.55 -4.64
N ASP A 157 -8.57 19.11 -4.06
CA ASP A 157 -9.72 19.94 -3.66
C ASP A 157 -10.04 19.73 -2.16
N GLU A 158 -11.13 19.03 -1.84
CA GLU A 158 -11.60 18.83 -0.47
C GLU A 158 -10.59 18.10 0.44
N GLY A 159 -9.79 17.20 -0.10
CA GLY A 159 -8.75 16.45 0.59
C GLY A 159 -7.41 17.17 0.75
N ARG A 160 -7.30 18.43 0.29
CA ARG A 160 -6.06 19.20 0.29
C ARG A 160 -5.37 19.24 1.67
N GLY A 161 -6.15 19.34 2.75
CA GLY A 161 -5.62 19.33 4.11
C GLY A 161 -4.78 18.10 4.47
N LEU A 162 -5.03 16.93 3.84
CA LEU A 162 -4.23 15.71 4.04
C LEU A 162 -2.86 15.82 3.34
N VAL A 163 -2.80 16.48 2.19
CA VAL A 163 -1.56 16.77 1.47
C VAL A 163 -0.71 17.76 2.27
N ASP A 164 -1.34 18.82 2.77
CA ASP A 164 -0.67 19.83 3.59
C ASP A 164 -0.16 19.20 4.90
N TYR A 165 -0.96 18.34 5.55
CA TYR A 165 -0.54 17.55 6.71
C TYR A 165 0.74 16.73 6.44
N ALA A 166 0.80 16.03 5.31
CA ALA A 166 1.98 15.25 4.92
C ALA A 166 3.19 16.16 4.66
N GLY A 167 2.99 17.27 3.95
CA GLY A 167 4.05 18.25 3.62
C GLY A 167 4.66 18.91 4.85
N GLU A 168 3.84 19.40 5.78
CA GLU A 168 4.29 20.03 7.02
C GLU A 168 5.12 19.12 7.92
N ARG A 169 4.95 17.79 7.78
CA ARG A 169 5.59 16.77 8.60
C ARG A 169 6.68 16.00 7.88
N ASP A 170 6.97 16.37 6.64
CA ASP A 170 7.90 15.66 5.76
C ASP A 170 7.59 14.14 5.68
N LEU A 171 6.31 13.80 5.53
CA LEU A 171 5.84 12.43 5.41
C LEU A 171 5.67 12.04 3.94
N PRO A 172 6.20 10.87 3.50
CA PRO A 172 5.92 10.33 2.18
C PRO A 172 4.50 9.79 2.07
N LEU A 173 3.97 9.75 0.84
CA LEU A 173 2.65 9.20 0.53
C LEU A 173 2.78 7.92 -0.31
N LEU A 174 2.18 6.83 0.14
CA LEU A 174 2.06 5.59 -0.62
C LEU A 174 0.64 5.47 -1.15
N LEU A 175 0.48 5.48 -2.48
CA LEU A 175 -0.80 5.47 -3.16
C LEU A 175 -1.07 4.06 -3.73
N HIS A 176 -2.22 3.48 -3.39
CA HIS A 176 -2.71 2.34 -4.15
C HIS A 176 -2.99 2.78 -5.58
N THR A 177 -2.51 2.02 -6.57
CA THR A 177 -2.62 2.35 -7.99
C THR A 177 -3.06 1.15 -8.81
N THR A 178 -3.77 1.39 -9.89
CA THR A 178 -4.20 0.37 -10.84
C THR A 178 -4.00 0.85 -12.28
N ALA A 179 -3.80 -0.10 -13.19
CA ALA A 179 -3.83 0.14 -14.63
C ALA A 179 -5.23 -0.05 -15.23
N ASP A 180 -6.24 -0.50 -14.46
CA ASP A 180 -7.61 -0.71 -14.94
C ASP A 180 -8.23 0.61 -15.41
N PRO A 181 -8.51 0.79 -16.72
CA PRO A 181 -9.08 2.03 -17.24
C PRO A 181 -10.53 2.28 -16.76
N LEU A 182 -11.19 1.27 -16.21
CA LEU A 182 -12.54 1.38 -15.68
C LEU A 182 -12.56 1.66 -14.16
N GLU A 183 -11.42 1.60 -13.51
CA GLU A 183 -11.27 1.98 -12.11
C GLU A 183 -11.25 3.52 -12.02
N GLN A 184 -12.16 4.09 -11.24
CA GLN A 184 -12.40 5.53 -11.21
C GLN A 184 -11.82 6.23 -9.98
N TYR A 185 -11.16 5.50 -9.06
CA TYR A 185 -10.72 6.03 -7.78
C TYR A 185 -9.22 6.27 -7.71
N SER A 186 -8.41 5.37 -8.27
CA SER A 186 -6.93 5.37 -8.16
C SER A 186 -6.19 4.97 -9.44
N ASN A 187 -6.75 5.28 -10.62
CA ASN A 187 -6.02 5.03 -11.85
C ASN A 187 -4.73 5.85 -11.92
N ALA A 188 -3.73 5.34 -12.62
CA ALA A 188 -2.39 5.92 -12.66
C ALA A 188 -2.39 7.39 -13.15
N ALA A 189 -3.20 7.74 -14.15
CA ALA A 189 -3.26 9.10 -14.69
C ALA A 189 -3.71 10.12 -13.63
N ASP A 190 -4.71 9.78 -12.81
CA ASP A 190 -5.19 10.64 -11.73
C ASP A 190 -4.17 10.72 -10.59
N CYS A 191 -3.46 9.63 -10.28
CA CYS A 191 -2.34 9.67 -9.33
C CYS A 191 -1.25 10.65 -9.79
N PHE A 192 -0.85 10.58 -11.06
CA PHE A 192 0.14 11.52 -11.60
C PHE A 192 -0.31 12.98 -11.58
N ARG A 193 -1.60 13.26 -11.78
CA ARG A 193 -2.14 14.63 -11.62
C ARG A 193 -1.94 15.16 -10.20
N VAL A 194 -2.15 14.31 -9.18
CA VAL A 194 -1.90 14.68 -7.78
C VAL A 194 -0.40 14.92 -7.54
N ILE A 195 0.46 14.04 -8.05
CA ILE A 195 1.91 14.13 -7.89
C ILE A 195 2.47 15.42 -8.51
N GLU A 196 2.07 15.74 -9.74
CA GLU A 196 2.53 16.92 -10.48
C GLU A 196 2.18 18.24 -9.80
N GLN A 197 1.05 18.29 -9.08
CA GLN A 197 0.67 19.46 -8.30
C GLN A 197 1.35 19.54 -6.92
N ASN A 198 2.08 18.48 -6.53
CA ASN A 198 2.76 18.39 -5.25
C ASN A 198 4.22 17.92 -5.39
N PRO A 199 5.05 18.58 -6.22
CA PRO A 199 6.40 18.11 -6.56
C PRO A 199 7.38 18.13 -5.38
N HIS A 200 7.03 18.75 -4.28
CA HIS A 200 7.82 18.81 -3.05
C HIS A 200 7.61 17.60 -2.13
N LEU A 201 6.60 16.77 -2.41
CA LEU A 201 6.30 15.55 -1.65
C LEU A 201 6.92 14.33 -2.31
N ARG A 202 7.14 13.29 -1.51
CA ARG A 202 7.62 11.98 -1.96
C ARG A 202 6.43 11.04 -2.11
N PHE A 203 6.37 10.34 -3.26
CA PHE A 203 5.27 9.43 -3.58
C PHE A 203 5.78 8.04 -3.92
N CYS A 204 5.04 7.02 -3.50
CA CYS A 204 5.17 5.67 -3.98
C CYS A 204 3.85 5.24 -4.65
N LEU A 205 3.93 4.69 -5.86
CA LEU A 205 2.82 4.10 -6.59
C LEU A 205 2.88 2.57 -6.43
N ALA A 206 1.81 1.97 -5.88
CA ALA A 206 1.80 0.57 -5.52
C ALA A 206 1.66 -0.39 -6.72
N HIS A 207 2.02 -1.67 -6.50
CA HIS A 207 1.73 -2.81 -7.37
C HIS A 207 2.29 -2.69 -8.80
N CYS A 208 3.52 -2.15 -8.94
CA CYS A 208 4.14 -1.91 -10.24
C CYS A 208 3.24 -1.13 -11.21
N ILE A 209 2.28 -0.35 -10.70
CA ILE A 209 1.28 0.37 -11.49
C ILE A 209 0.57 -0.58 -12.47
N GLY A 210 0.29 -1.83 -12.06
CA GLY A 210 -0.27 -2.87 -12.90
C GLY A 210 0.56 -3.19 -14.14
N PHE A 211 1.87 -2.97 -14.09
CA PHE A 211 2.84 -3.16 -15.20
C PHE A 211 2.62 -2.25 -16.41
N HIS A 212 1.92 -1.13 -16.29
CA HIS A 212 1.72 -0.20 -17.40
C HIS A 212 3.05 0.48 -17.77
N ALA A 213 3.58 0.18 -18.97
CA ALA A 213 4.94 0.55 -19.38
C ALA A 213 5.17 2.07 -19.40
N GLU A 214 4.23 2.84 -19.97
CA GLU A 214 4.33 4.30 -20.02
C GLU A 214 4.30 4.92 -18.60
N SER A 215 3.47 4.39 -17.70
CA SER A 215 3.38 4.87 -16.32
C SER A 215 4.64 4.54 -15.52
N LEU A 216 5.24 3.37 -15.72
CA LEU A 216 6.53 3.01 -15.11
C LEU A 216 7.64 3.93 -15.59
N GLN A 217 7.70 4.21 -16.91
CA GLN A 217 8.67 5.14 -17.48
C GLN A 217 8.47 6.56 -16.92
N ARG A 218 7.21 7.03 -16.84
CA ARG A 218 6.90 8.36 -16.28
C ARG A 218 7.30 8.46 -14.80
N ALA A 219 7.07 7.41 -14.00
CA ALA A 219 7.50 7.38 -12.60
C ALA A 219 9.02 7.49 -12.48
N ASP A 220 9.79 6.80 -13.34
CA ASP A 220 11.25 6.84 -13.35
C ASP A 220 11.81 8.22 -13.74
N GLU A 221 11.08 8.99 -14.54
CA GLU A 221 11.45 10.36 -14.94
C GLU A 221 11.19 11.41 -13.84
N MET A 222 10.45 11.06 -12.79
CA MET A 222 10.08 11.96 -11.70
C MET A 222 10.95 11.72 -10.46
N PRO A 223 11.75 12.70 -10.00
CA PRO A 223 12.74 12.50 -8.94
C PRO A 223 12.13 12.25 -7.54
N ASN A 224 10.84 12.49 -7.39
CA ASN A 224 10.08 12.33 -6.15
C ASN A 224 9.09 11.16 -6.18
N VAL A 225 9.22 10.25 -7.15
CA VAL A 225 8.31 9.11 -7.33
C VAL A 225 9.07 7.78 -7.28
N TRP A 226 8.54 6.86 -6.52
CA TRP A 226 8.94 5.46 -6.45
C TRP A 226 7.78 4.56 -6.81
N VAL A 227 8.08 3.30 -7.09
CA VAL A 227 7.08 2.28 -7.42
C VAL A 227 7.39 1.03 -6.61
N ASP A 228 6.42 0.49 -5.89
CA ASP A 228 6.63 -0.77 -5.20
C ASP A 228 6.17 -1.99 -6.00
N SER A 229 6.81 -3.11 -5.73
CA SER A 229 6.52 -4.40 -6.38
C SER A 229 5.58 -5.28 -5.54
N SER A 230 4.82 -4.72 -4.63
CA SER A 230 3.96 -5.47 -3.70
C SER A 230 2.95 -6.37 -4.43
N ALA A 231 2.70 -7.56 -3.84
CA ALA A 231 1.85 -8.61 -4.42
C ALA A 231 2.30 -9.09 -5.82
N LEU A 232 3.60 -9.08 -6.09
CA LEU A 232 4.16 -9.30 -7.43
C LEU A 232 3.70 -10.60 -8.08
N LYS A 233 3.67 -11.70 -7.32
CA LYS A 233 3.29 -13.00 -7.88
C LYS A 233 1.84 -13.04 -8.34
N ILE A 234 0.90 -12.46 -7.58
CA ILE A 234 -0.50 -12.43 -8.02
C ILE A 234 -0.72 -11.40 -9.13
N GLN A 235 0.03 -10.32 -9.19
CA GLN A 235 0.03 -9.39 -10.32
C GLN A 235 0.53 -10.09 -11.60
N ALA A 236 1.58 -10.91 -11.50
CA ALA A 236 2.06 -11.74 -12.61
C ALA A 236 0.99 -12.74 -13.08
N GLN A 237 0.28 -13.39 -12.14
CA GLN A 237 -0.85 -14.26 -12.48
C GLN A 237 -1.95 -13.48 -13.22
N CYS A 238 -2.30 -12.28 -12.77
CA CYS A 238 -3.25 -11.42 -13.47
C CYS A 238 -2.80 -11.09 -14.89
N ALA A 239 -1.50 -10.88 -15.10
CA ALA A 239 -0.95 -10.62 -16.43
C ALA A 239 -1.08 -11.85 -17.35
N LEU A 240 -0.80 -13.06 -16.87
CA LEU A 240 -0.98 -14.30 -17.64
C LEU A 240 -2.45 -14.57 -17.98
N GLU A 241 -3.37 -14.23 -17.08
CA GLU A 241 -4.80 -14.39 -17.25
C GLU A 241 -5.46 -13.26 -18.04
N ASN A 242 -4.69 -12.26 -18.50
CA ASN A 242 -5.16 -11.03 -19.12
C ASN A 242 -6.28 -10.34 -18.30
N ASN A 243 -6.09 -10.31 -16.99
CA ASN A 243 -7.02 -9.67 -16.08
C ASN A 243 -6.85 -8.15 -16.16
N ARG A 244 -7.96 -7.40 -16.21
CA ARG A 244 -7.98 -5.94 -16.35
C ARG A 244 -7.32 -5.16 -15.20
N ILE A 245 -7.01 -5.81 -14.07
CA ILE A 245 -6.30 -5.19 -12.93
C ILE A 245 -4.90 -4.72 -13.36
N VAL A 246 -4.30 -5.42 -14.32
CA VAL A 246 -3.02 -5.07 -14.92
C VAL A 246 -3.21 -4.50 -16.32
N ALA A 247 -2.20 -3.82 -16.84
CA ALA A 247 -2.23 -3.23 -18.17
C ALA A 247 -2.54 -4.26 -19.26
N ALA A 248 -3.19 -3.82 -20.36
CA ALA A 248 -3.38 -4.64 -21.56
C ALA A 248 -2.02 -5.12 -22.09
N GLU A 249 -2.01 -6.24 -22.81
CA GLU A 249 -0.76 -6.88 -23.23
C GLU A 249 0.10 -5.92 -24.07
N GLU A 250 -0.50 -5.13 -24.95
CA GLU A 250 0.16 -4.15 -25.82
C GLU A 250 0.78 -2.95 -25.05
N ASP A 251 0.23 -2.62 -23.86
CA ASP A 251 0.67 -1.50 -23.02
C ASP A 251 1.54 -1.95 -21.84
N ARG A 252 1.81 -3.27 -21.77
CA ARG A 252 2.47 -3.88 -20.63
C ARG A 252 3.98 -3.81 -20.74
N PHE A 253 4.65 -3.57 -19.63
CA PHE A 253 6.10 -3.67 -19.50
C PHE A 253 6.59 -5.05 -20.02
N GLU A 254 7.63 -5.07 -20.85
CA GLU A 254 8.15 -6.31 -21.44
C GLU A 254 8.89 -7.14 -20.38
N ALA A 255 8.30 -8.29 -20.00
CA ALA A 255 8.87 -9.24 -19.04
C ALA A 255 8.32 -10.65 -19.24
N ASP A 256 8.98 -11.64 -18.65
CA ASP A 256 8.50 -13.03 -18.59
C ASP A 256 7.53 -13.20 -17.42
N TYR A 257 6.23 -13.05 -17.68
CA TYR A 257 5.18 -13.14 -16.66
C TYR A 257 4.93 -14.55 -16.12
N SER A 258 5.55 -15.58 -16.72
CA SER A 258 5.49 -16.96 -16.18
C SER A 258 6.32 -17.13 -14.91
N ASP A 259 7.25 -16.20 -14.63
CA ASP A 259 8.15 -16.22 -13.49
C ASP A 259 8.27 -14.83 -12.85
N HIS A 260 7.59 -14.63 -11.74
CA HIS A 260 7.57 -13.34 -11.02
C HIS A 260 8.98 -12.89 -10.56
N THR A 261 9.91 -13.83 -10.35
CA THR A 261 11.30 -13.46 -9.98
C THR A 261 12.01 -12.78 -11.14
N ARG A 262 11.74 -13.20 -12.38
CA ARG A 262 12.28 -12.55 -13.59
C ARG A 262 11.66 -11.19 -13.84
N ILE A 263 10.38 -11.00 -13.48
CA ILE A 263 9.73 -9.69 -13.58
C ILE A 263 10.45 -8.68 -12.69
N LEU A 264 10.69 -9.02 -11.41
CA LEU A 264 11.41 -8.12 -10.50
C LEU A 264 12.83 -7.84 -10.99
N GLY A 265 13.50 -8.85 -11.52
CA GLY A 265 14.81 -8.71 -12.16
C GLY A 265 14.80 -7.71 -13.32
N ALA A 266 13.81 -7.81 -14.23
CA ALA A 266 13.66 -6.90 -15.37
C ALA A 266 13.32 -5.46 -14.92
N LEU A 267 12.37 -5.30 -13.97
CA LEU A 267 11.99 -4.00 -13.42
C LEU A 267 13.18 -3.29 -12.76
N THR A 268 13.91 -3.98 -11.87
CA THR A 268 15.07 -3.40 -11.17
C THR A 268 16.26 -3.14 -12.08
N ALA A 269 16.41 -3.88 -13.18
CA ALA A 269 17.42 -3.61 -14.21
C ALA A 269 17.07 -2.37 -15.04
N ARG A 270 15.79 -2.16 -15.36
CA ARG A 270 15.33 -1.04 -16.18
C ARG A 270 15.17 0.25 -15.37
N TYR A 271 14.70 0.15 -14.13
CA TYR A 271 14.36 1.27 -13.25
C TYR A 271 15.04 1.13 -11.87
N PRO A 272 16.39 1.13 -11.81
CA PRO A 272 17.14 0.72 -10.62
C PRO A 272 16.98 1.66 -9.42
N ASP A 273 16.68 2.93 -9.63
CA ASP A 273 16.54 3.94 -8.57
C ASP A 273 15.07 4.22 -8.20
N THR A 274 14.12 3.59 -8.92
CA THR A 274 12.68 3.82 -8.78
C THR A 274 11.97 2.65 -8.09
N ILE A 275 12.36 1.40 -8.40
CA ILE A 275 11.69 0.22 -7.87
C ILE A 275 12.05 -0.04 -6.42
N MET A 276 11.01 -0.20 -5.60
CA MET A 276 11.09 -0.70 -4.22
C MET A 276 10.44 -2.08 -4.13
N TRP A 277 10.94 -2.89 -3.19
CA TRP A 277 10.37 -4.20 -2.91
C TRP A 277 9.42 -4.15 -1.71
N GLY A 278 8.24 -4.77 -1.86
CA GLY A 278 7.27 -4.99 -0.80
C GLY A 278 6.48 -6.27 -1.02
N THR A 279 5.85 -6.80 0.03
CA THR A 279 5.12 -8.07 -0.04
C THR A 279 3.62 -7.92 -0.23
N ASP A 280 3.03 -6.80 0.17
CA ASP A 280 1.58 -6.64 0.34
C ASP A 280 0.98 -7.60 1.38
N SER A 281 1.77 -8.02 2.36
CA SER A 281 1.29 -8.96 3.39
C SER A 281 0.06 -8.39 4.13
N PRO A 282 -1.05 -9.11 4.23
CA PRO A 282 -1.31 -10.49 3.80
C PRO A 282 -1.93 -10.62 2.38
N TRP A 283 -2.10 -9.53 1.61
CA TRP A 283 -2.78 -9.48 0.30
C TRP A 283 -1.92 -9.95 -0.88
N TYR A 284 -0.73 -10.52 -0.65
CA TYR A 284 -0.05 -11.34 -1.66
C TYR A 284 -0.89 -12.55 -2.11
N THR A 285 -1.97 -12.86 -1.41
CA THR A 285 -3.02 -13.81 -1.80
C THR A 285 -4.35 -13.08 -1.80
N PHE A 286 -5.17 -13.27 -2.84
CA PHE A 286 -6.52 -12.70 -2.88
C PHE A 286 -7.50 -13.70 -3.46
N ILE A 287 -8.45 -14.14 -2.64
CA ILE A 287 -9.51 -15.08 -3.01
C ILE A 287 -10.84 -14.45 -2.67
N CYS A 288 -11.67 -14.22 -3.68
CA CYS A 288 -13.00 -13.67 -3.48
C CYS A 288 -13.99 -14.21 -4.49
N ARG A 289 -15.27 -14.10 -4.16
CA ARG A 289 -16.39 -14.34 -5.05
C ARG A 289 -17.42 -13.25 -4.85
N ARG A 290 -17.37 -12.23 -5.68
CA ARG A 290 -18.27 -11.07 -5.60
C ARG A 290 -19.43 -11.21 -6.56
N LYS A 291 -20.66 -10.99 -6.09
CA LYS A 291 -21.84 -10.93 -6.93
C LYS A 291 -21.80 -9.66 -7.78
N GLN A 292 -21.91 -9.79 -9.10
CA GLN A 292 -21.94 -8.66 -10.05
C GLN A 292 -23.32 -8.42 -10.67
N GLY A 293 -24.26 -9.33 -10.47
CA GLY A 293 -25.61 -9.28 -11.02
C GLY A 293 -26.36 -10.56 -10.70
N GLU A 294 -27.55 -10.75 -11.25
CA GLU A 294 -28.32 -11.96 -11.04
C GLU A 294 -27.60 -13.15 -11.68
N GLY A 295 -27.11 -14.07 -10.85
CA GLY A 295 -26.39 -15.27 -11.28
C GLY A 295 -24.96 -15.05 -11.78
N THR A 296 -24.43 -13.82 -11.77
CA THR A 296 -23.10 -13.49 -12.24
C THR A 296 -22.18 -13.18 -11.07
N PHE A 297 -20.96 -13.78 -11.06
CA PHE A 297 -19.97 -13.58 -10.03
C PHE A 297 -18.62 -13.21 -10.65
N LEU A 298 -17.91 -12.27 -9.99
CA LEU A 298 -16.49 -12.06 -10.19
C LEU A 298 -15.74 -12.97 -9.21
N GLU A 299 -14.89 -13.84 -9.71
CA GLU A 299 -14.06 -14.70 -8.88
C GLU A 299 -12.60 -14.39 -9.10
N PHE A 300 -11.87 -14.17 -8.00
CA PHE A 300 -10.42 -14.19 -7.98
C PHE A 300 -9.94 -15.38 -7.16
N ARG A 301 -8.96 -16.10 -7.68
CA ARG A 301 -8.25 -17.18 -6.99
C ARG A 301 -6.74 -16.97 -7.14
N LEU A 302 -6.31 -15.78 -6.76
CA LEU A 302 -4.93 -15.36 -6.85
C LEU A 302 -4.20 -15.86 -5.62
N LYS A 303 -3.20 -16.73 -5.80
CA LYS A 303 -2.51 -17.39 -4.69
C LYS A 303 -1.02 -17.21 -4.75
N ALA A 304 -0.49 -16.65 -3.69
CA ALA A 304 0.92 -16.64 -3.37
C ALA A 304 1.12 -16.87 -1.88
N HIS A 305 2.37 -16.97 -1.47
CA HIS A 305 2.81 -17.04 -0.10
C HIS A 305 3.81 -15.93 0.17
N TYR A 306 4.05 -15.61 1.44
CA TYR A 306 5.05 -14.61 1.83
C TYR A 306 6.43 -14.96 1.24
N GLU A 307 6.76 -16.24 1.25
CA GLU A 307 8.01 -16.79 0.72
C GLU A 307 8.18 -16.60 -0.78
N ASP A 308 7.09 -16.51 -1.55
CA ASP A 308 7.15 -16.22 -2.98
C ASP A 308 7.66 -14.77 -3.24
N GLU A 309 7.15 -13.82 -2.45
CA GLU A 309 7.60 -12.42 -2.55
C GLU A 309 9.05 -12.26 -2.09
N VAL A 310 9.44 -12.97 -1.03
CA VAL A 310 10.84 -13.03 -0.57
C VAL A 310 11.75 -13.67 -1.62
N ALA A 311 11.32 -14.76 -2.26
CA ALA A 311 12.08 -15.42 -3.32
C ALA A 311 12.35 -14.49 -4.52
N ALA A 312 11.41 -13.61 -4.85
CA ALA A 312 11.64 -12.59 -5.88
C ALA A 312 12.76 -11.63 -5.49
N LEU A 313 12.78 -11.14 -4.24
CA LEU A 313 13.86 -10.29 -3.73
C LEU A 313 15.22 -11.02 -3.73
N ASP A 314 15.23 -12.27 -3.25
CA ASP A 314 16.47 -13.07 -3.11
C ASP A 314 17.05 -13.48 -4.47
N SER A 315 16.24 -13.50 -5.53
CA SER A 315 16.69 -13.76 -6.90
C SER A 315 17.53 -12.62 -7.52
N LEU A 316 17.44 -11.41 -6.94
CA LEU A 316 18.12 -10.23 -7.47
C LEU A 316 19.64 -10.30 -7.25
N PRO A 317 20.43 -9.76 -8.20
CA PRO A 317 21.86 -9.49 -7.96
C PRO A 317 22.04 -8.61 -6.71
N PRO A 318 23.13 -8.80 -5.92
CA PRO A 318 23.30 -8.12 -4.64
C PRO A 318 23.09 -6.59 -4.66
N GLY A 319 23.59 -5.92 -5.70
CA GLY A 319 23.42 -4.47 -5.84
C GLY A 319 21.99 -4.04 -6.13
N ALA A 320 21.24 -4.78 -6.94
CA ALA A 320 19.82 -4.53 -7.21
C ALA A 320 18.98 -4.82 -5.99
N ARG A 321 19.25 -5.93 -5.29
CA ARG A 321 18.60 -6.30 -4.03
C ARG A 321 18.70 -5.19 -2.99
N VAL A 322 19.91 -4.68 -2.74
CA VAL A 322 20.12 -3.59 -1.77
C VAL A 322 19.37 -2.32 -2.18
N ARG A 323 19.37 -1.97 -3.47
CA ARG A 323 18.60 -0.80 -3.93
C ARG A 323 17.11 -0.99 -3.67
N ALA A 324 16.55 -2.10 -4.10
CA ALA A 324 15.11 -2.33 -4.01
C ALA A 324 14.57 -2.43 -2.57
N CYS A 325 15.30 -3.09 -1.66
CA CYS A 325 14.84 -3.30 -0.28
C CYS A 325 15.44 -2.35 0.76
N ASN A 326 16.30 -1.42 0.36
CA ASN A 326 16.93 -0.49 1.31
C ASN A 326 17.11 0.91 0.74
N THR A 327 18.02 1.10 -0.23
CA THR A 327 18.44 2.44 -0.68
C THR A 327 17.25 3.27 -1.17
N ASN A 328 16.41 2.70 -2.05
CA ASN A 328 15.24 3.41 -2.59
C ASN A 328 14.19 3.65 -1.50
N VAL A 329 14.00 2.67 -0.60
CA VAL A 329 13.07 2.80 0.53
C VAL A 329 13.52 3.93 1.46
N LEU A 330 14.82 4.06 1.76
CA LEU A 330 15.34 5.16 2.59
C LEU A 330 15.18 6.52 1.92
N LYS A 331 15.43 6.62 0.59
CA LYS A 331 15.17 7.84 -0.18
C LYS A 331 13.68 8.22 -0.11
N PHE A 332 12.78 7.26 -0.30
CA PHE A 332 11.34 7.47 -0.17
C PHE A 332 10.96 7.93 1.24
N LEU A 333 11.44 7.27 2.28
CA LEU A 333 11.08 7.57 3.68
C LEU A 333 11.62 8.92 4.17
N PHE A 334 12.84 9.29 3.79
CA PHE A 334 13.59 10.38 4.43
C PHE A 334 14.18 11.39 3.43
N GLY A 335 14.10 11.17 2.15
CA GLY A 335 14.67 12.06 1.11
C GLY A 335 16.19 12.02 1.03
N THR A 336 16.86 10.98 1.56
CA THR A 336 18.33 10.94 1.70
C THR A 336 18.97 9.77 0.98
#